data_ee5db7227b8248c34afac16597f4250b
#
_entry.id   ee5db7227b8248c34afac16597f4250b
#
_cell.length_a   1.000
_cell.length_b   1.000
_cell.length_c   1.000
_cell.angle_alpha   90.00
_cell.angle_beta   90.00
_cell.angle_gamma   90.00
#
_symmetry.space_group_name_H-M   'P 1'
#
loop_
_entity.id
_entity.type
_entity.pdbx_description
1 polymer ?
#
loop_
_entity_poly.entity_id
_entity_poly.type
_entity_poly.pdbx_seq_one_letter_code
_entity_poly.pdbx_strand_id
1 'polypeptide(L)'
;LLSGIPSIAELVLSLVAVLFSKEIPETGNTYVFMAVGFVLILLSLIVRVKLKERIYVLNMLGIRKKEISSDKAKQDLKIADYKLKEQVLDIIPVFDDGTNMDEKANSYIVKQVRDDAEKFAVKSKESGGCFTGMAPIPYTIFAGTFLGEADVNRYFEFNRNDGETYYELKKKRIFQRRKWKDLEIINCEASENATEIVLAISITHNVMDADLGQFAGMDVVRVGLPAP
;
A
#
# COMPACT_ATOMS: atom_id res chain seq x y z
N LEU A 1 -13.15 1.16 -22.93
CA LEU A 1 -14.53 0.79 -23.36
C LEU A 1 -15.62 1.23 -22.36
N LEU A 2 -15.35 2.17 -21.44
CA LEU A 2 -16.33 2.71 -20.49
C LEU A 2 -16.61 4.21 -20.68
N SER A 3 -16.10 4.82 -21.74
CA SER A 3 -16.30 6.25 -22.03
C SER A 3 -17.65 6.61 -22.68
N GLY A 4 -18.60 5.68 -22.75
CA GLY A 4 -19.90 5.89 -23.38
C GLY A 4 -21.11 5.81 -22.44
N ILE A 5 -20.91 5.60 -21.15
CA ILE A 5 -22.02 5.60 -20.19
C ILE A 5 -22.11 7.01 -19.61
N PRO A 6 -23.20 7.76 -19.88
CA PRO A 6 -23.40 9.08 -19.27
C PRO A 6 -23.32 8.93 -17.76
N SER A 7 -22.71 9.90 -17.10
CA SER A 7 -22.61 9.88 -15.64
C SER A 7 -24.03 9.81 -15.05
N ILE A 8 -24.18 9.12 -13.93
CA ILE A 8 -25.49 9.02 -13.23
C ILE A 8 -26.07 10.44 -13.00
N ALA A 9 -25.20 11.43 -12.79
CA ALA A 9 -25.59 12.84 -12.67
C ALA A 9 -26.20 13.39 -13.97
N GLU A 10 -25.67 13.06 -15.14
CA GLU A 10 -26.22 13.49 -16.44
C GLU A 10 -27.56 12.82 -16.73
N LEU A 11 -27.72 11.54 -16.39
CA LEU A 11 -29.00 10.84 -16.49
C LEU A 11 -30.06 11.43 -15.54
N VAL A 12 -29.68 11.75 -14.32
CA VAL A 12 -30.56 12.41 -13.33
C VAL A 12 -30.92 13.79 -13.81
N LEU A 13 -29.98 14.60 -14.30
CA LEU A 13 -30.22 15.93 -14.83
C LEU A 13 -31.13 15.89 -16.06
N SER A 14 -30.92 14.95 -16.99
CA SER A 14 -31.81 14.82 -18.17
C SER A 14 -33.23 14.39 -17.80
N LEU A 15 -33.37 13.50 -16.82
CA LEU A 15 -34.67 13.07 -16.32
C LEU A 15 -35.42 14.23 -15.60
N VAL A 16 -34.69 15.00 -14.80
CA VAL A 16 -35.23 16.21 -14.15
C VAL A 16 -35.63 17.24 -15.18
N ALA A 17 -34.82 17.51 -16.20
CA ALA A 17 -35.15 18.44 -17.28
C ALA A 17 -36.41 18.02 -18.07
N VAL A 18 -36.55 16.71 -18.35
CA VAL A 18 -37.79 16.18 -19.01
C VAL A 18 -38.99 16.30 -18.12
N LEU A 19 -38.89 16.13 -16.81
CA LEU A 19 -39.99 16.27 -15.86
C LEU A 19 -40.41 17.74 -15.68
N PHE A 20 -39.47 18.69 -15.74
CA PHE A 20 -39.76 20.13 -15.62
C PHE A 20 -40.18 20.79 -16.92
N SER A 21 -40.04 20.14 -18.08
CA SER A 21 -40.43 20.69 -19.38
C SER A 21 -41.93 20.53 -19.70
N LYS A 22 -42.68 19.76 -18.92
CA LYS A 22 -44.16 19.65 -19.05
C LYS A 22 -44.83 20.59 -18.07
N GLU A 23 -45.70 21.49 -18.61
CA GLU A 23 -46.61 22.32 -17.80
C GLU A 23 -47.40 21.45 -16.82
N ILE A 24 -47.24 21.71 -15.53
CA ILE A 24 -47.80 20.90 -14.43
C ILE A 24 -49.20 21.44 -14.08
N PRO A 25 -50.26 20.65 -14.19
CA PRO A 25 -51.56 21.03 -13.62
C PRO A 25 -51.49 21.04 -12.09
N GLU A 26 -52.04 22.05 -11.47
CA GLU A 26 -51.79 22.57 -10.12
C GLU A 26 -52.07 21.65 -8.92
N THR A 27 -52.63 20.47 -8.99
CA THR A 27 -53.04 19.77 -7.76
C THR A 27 -52.83 18.27 -7.65
N GLY A 28 -52.40 17.59 -8.72
CA GLY A 28 -52.27 16.13 -8.67
C GLY A 28 -50.82 15.61 -8.60
N ASN A 29 -49.85 16.42 -8.98
CA ASN A 29 -48.51 15.95 -9.33
C ASN A 29 -47.47 16.03 -8.21
N THR A 30 -47.73 16.76 -7.11
CA THR A 30 -46.73 16.90 -6.02
C THR A 30 -46.37 15.56 -5.39
N TYR A 31 -47.34 14.68 -5.19
CA TYR A 31 -47.14 13.34 -4.67
C TYR A 31 -46.35 12.43 -5.63
N VAL A 32 -46.59 12.60 -6.94
CA VAL A 32 -45.87 11.85 -7.97
C VAL A 32 -44.38 12.28 -8.00
N PHE A 33 -44.09 13.57 -7.90
CA PHE A 33 -42.73 14.09 -7.82
C PHE A 33 -42.01 13.65 -6.54
N MET A 34 -42.71 13.68 -5.41
CA MET A 34 -42.17 13.16 -4.15
C MET A 34 -41.83 11.66 -4.24
N ALA A 35 -42.75 10.86 -4.84
CA ALA A 35 -42.53 9.43 -5.02
C ALA A 35 -41.37 9.14 -5.95
N VAL A 36 -41.22 9.85 -7.08
CA VAL A 36 -40.08 9.71 -8.00
C VAL A 36 -38.78 10.14 -7.34
N GLY A 37 -38.76 11.25 -6.61
CA GLY A 37 -37.63 11.70 -5.84
C GLY A 37 -37.17 10.66 -4.81
N PHE A 38 -38.11 10.08 -4.08
CA PHE A 38 -37.87 9.04 -3.11
C PHE A 38 -37.29 7.77 -3.76
N VAL A 39 -37.83 7.33 -4.90
CA VAL A 39 -37.30 6.18 -5.67
C VAL A 39 -35.88 6.45 -6.17
N LEU A 40 -35.60 7.67 -6.65
CA LEU A 40 -34.26 8.05 -7.09
C LEU A 40 -33.24 8.06 -5.92
N ILE A 41 -33.64 8.52 -4.74
CA ILE A 41 -32.81 8.46 -3.53
C ILE A 41 -32.56 7.01 -3.14
N LEU A 42 -33.59 6.16 -3.12
CA LEU A 42 -33.40 4.72 -2.83
C LEU A 42 -32.51 4.03 -3.84
N LEU A 43 -32.69 4.29 -5.14
CA LEU A 43 -31.81 3.77 -6.19
C LEU A 43 -30.37 4.25 -6.01
N SER A 44 -30.14 5.51 -5.69
CA SER A 44 -28.84 6.08 -5.38
C SER A 44 -28.19 5.38 -4.18
N LEU A 45 -28.93 5.14 -3.12
CA LEU A 45 -28.47 4.41 -1.94
C LEU A 45 -28.14 2.95 -2.28
N ILE A 46 -29.00 2.26 -3.05
CA ILE A 46 -28.76 0.87 -3.49
C ILE A 46 -27.50 0.79 -4.37
N VAL A 47 -27.33 1.74 -5.30
CA VAL A 47 -26.14 1.82 -6.16
C VAL A 47 -24.90 2.08 -5.32
N ARG A 48 -24.97 2.97 -4.34
CA ARG A 48 -23.86 3.28 -3.43
C ARG A 48 -23.47 2.07 -2.56
N VAL A 49 -24.46 1.33 -2.07
CA VAL A 49 -24.23 0.10 -1.28
C VAL A 49 -23.70 -1.05 -2.15
N LYS A 50 -24.17 -1.16 -3.40
CA LYS A 50 -23.67 -2.21 -4.33
C LYS A 50 -22.33 -1.89 -4.98
N LEU A 51 -21.99 -0.63 -5.17
CA LEU A 51 -20.66 -0.18 -5.54
C LEU A 51 -19.79 -0.18 -4.29
N LYS A 52 -19.49 -1.36 -3.73
CA LYS A 52 -18.44 -1.48 -2.71
C LYS A 52 -17.21 -0.80 -3.27
N GLU A 53 -16.73 0.20 -2.54
CA GLU A 53 -15.48 0.87 -2.90
C GLU A 53 -14.40 -0.19 -3.11
N ARG A 54 -13.70 -0.08 -4.22
CA ARG A 54 -12.62 -1.00 -4.55
C ARG A 54 -11.35 -0.48 -3.92
N ILE A 55 -10.64 -1.37 -3.24
CA ILE A 55 -9.30 -1.10 -2.74
C ILE A 55 -8.33 -1.94 -3.55
N TYR A 56 -7.34 -1.29 -4.15
CA TYR A 56 -6.22 -1.96 -4.80
C TYR A 56 -5.08 -2.10 -3.80
N VAL A 57 -4.53 -3.29 -3.66
CA VAL A 57 -3.40 -3.56 -2.77
C VAL A 57 -2.26 -4.13 -3.58
N LEU A 58 -1.09 -3.50 -3.48
CA LEU A 58 0.17 -4.10 -3.92
C LEU A 58 0.74 -4.88 -2.74
N ASN A 59 0.79 -6.20 -2.88
CA ASN A 59 1.37 -7.10 -1.89
C ASN A 59 2.69 -7.65 -2.41
N MET A 60 3.79 -7.21 -1.82
CA MET A 60 5.14 -7.59 -2.21
C MET A 60 5.66 -8.73 -1.32
N LEU A 61 5.82 -9.92 -1.89
CA LEU A 61 6.24 -11.13 -1.19
C LEU A 61 7.68 -11.47 -1.57
N GLY A 62 8.60 -11.43 -0.61
CA GLY A 62 10.00 -11.76 -0.83
C GLY A 62 10.61 -12.63 0.27
N ILE A 63 9.93 -12.77 1.41
CA ILE A 63 10.41 -13.56 2.54
C ILE A 63 9.38 -14.64 2.92
N ARG A 64 8.10 -14.32 2.89
CA ARG A 64 7.01 -15.25 3.22
C ARG A 64 5.77 -14.95 2.40
N LYS A 65 5.04 -16.01 2.06
CA LYS A 65 3.69 -15.87 1.48
C LYS A 65 2.70 -15.49 2.57
N LYS A 66 2.10 -14.32 2.44
CA LYS A 66 0.99 -13.88 3.28
C LYS A 66 -0.05 -13.18 2.40
N GLU A 67 -1.26 -13.71 2.44
CA GLU A 67 -2.37 -13.18 1.66
C GLU A 67 -3.18 -12.20 2.50
N ILE A 68 -3.27 -10.97 2.04
CA ILE A 68 -4.12 -9.95 2.65
C ILE A 68 -5.60 -10.17 2.30
N SER A 69 -5.88 -10.99 1.31
CA SER A 69 -7.22 -11.38 0.88
C SER A 69 -7.95 -12.29 1.87
N SER A 70 -7.25 -12.86 2.86
CA SER A 70 -7.86 -13.70 3.88
C SER A 70 -8.92 -12.94 4.70
N ASP A 71 -9.95 -13.66 5.15
CA ASP A 71 -11.03 -13.04 5.93
C ASP A 71 -10.52 -12.47 7.26
N LYS A 72 -9.54 -13.14 7.89
CA LYS A 72 -8.87 -12.62 9.10
C LYS A 72 -8.19 -11.28 8.83
N ALA A 73 -7.38 -11.19 7.78
CA ALA A 73 -6.69 -9.95 7.43
C ALA A 73 -7.67 -8.80 7.13
N LYS A 74 -8.79 -9.10 6.43
CA LYS A 74 -9.83 -8.11 6.16
C LYS A 74 -10.52 -7.60 7.43
N GLN A 75 -10.74 -8.47 8.41
CA GLN A 75 -11.31 -8.11 9.71
C GLN A 75 -10.32 -7.27 10.52
N ASP A 76 -9.06 -7.69 10.61
CA ASP A 76 -8.00 -6.96 11.33
C ASP A 76 -7.86 -5.53 10.79
N LEU A 77 -7.89 -5.37 9.47
CA LEU A 77 -7.75 -4.08 8.79
C LEU A 77 -9.06 -3.28 8.69
N LYS A 78 -10.20 -3.84 9.12
CA LYS A 78 -11.54 -3.25 8.99
C LYS A 78 -11.91 -2.88 7.55
N ILE A 79 -11.52 -3.74 6.61
CA ILE A 79 -11.78 -3.57 5.18
C ILE A 79 -12.72 -4.65 4.62
N ALA A 80 -13.45 -5.35 5.48
CA ALA A 80 -14.38 -6.41 5.07
C ALA A 80 -15.49 -5.91 4.11
N ASP A 81 -15.85 -4.63 4.22
CA ASP A 81 -16.88 -4.02 3.39
C ASP A 81 -16.37 -3.58 2.01
N TYR A 82 -15.08 -3.61 1.79
CA TYR A 82 -14.46 -3.21 0.52
C TYR A 82 -14.26 -4.42 -0.40
N LYS A 83 -14.32 -4.16 -1.71
CA LYS A 83 -13.91 -5.15 -2.71
C LYS A 83 -12.40 -5.06 -2.92
N LEU A 84 -11.69 -5.94 -2.23
CA LEU A 84 -10.23 -5.99 -2.31
C LEU A 84 -9.79 -6.54 -3.67
N LYS A 85 -8.87 -5.84 -4.33
CA LYS A 85 -8.12 -6.30 -5.50
C LYS A 85 -6.65 -6.32 -5.16
N GLU A 86 -6.14 -7.52 -4.91
CA GLU A 86 -4.74 -7.75 -4.60
C GLU A 86 -3.95 -7.95 -5.90
N GLN A 87 -2.86 -7.20 -6.05
CA GLN A 87 -1.81 -7.46 -7.01
C GLN A 87 -0.61 -8.00 -6.25
N VAL A 88 -0.31 -9.27 -6.45
CA VAL A 88 0.79 -9.95 -5.77
C VAL A 88 2.04 -9.84 -6.62
N LEU A 89 3.10 -9.33 -6.04
CA LEU A 89 4.45 -9.33 -6.57
C LEU A 89 5.26 -10.37 -5.78
N ASP A 90 5.32 -11.59 -6.29
CA ASP A 90 5.99 -12.72 -5.61
C ASP A 90 7.41 -12.90 -6.17
N ILE A 91 8.39 -12.51 -5.36
CA ILE A 91 9.82 -12.70 -5.66
C ILE A 91 10.46 -13.83 -4.81
N ILE A 92 9.67 -14.51 -3.97
CA ILE A 92 10.14 -15.62 -3.14
C ILE A 92 10.82 -16.71 -3.98
N PRO A 93 10.27 -17.16 -5.12
CA PRO A 93 10.87 -18.24 -5.88
C PRO A 93 12.32 -17.99 -6.31
N VAL A 94 12.70 -16.71 -6.45
CA VAL A 94 14.07 -16.34 -6.84
C VAL A 94 15.05 -16.53 -5.67
N PHE A 95 14.55 -16.49 -4.43
CA PHE A 95 15.38 -16.68 -3.22
C PHE A 95 15.36 -18.13 -2.72
N ASP A 96 14.30 -18.90 -3.02
CA ASP A 96 14.14 -20.27 -2.51
C ASP A 96 15.03 -21.30 -3.21
N ASP A 97 15.53 -20.99 -4.40
CA ASP A 97 16.40 -21.91 -5.17
C ASP A 97 17.78 -22.12 -4.56
N GLY A 98 18.09 -21.47 -3.40
CA GLY A 98 19.39 -21.58 -2.73
C GLY A 98 20.55 -21.07 -3.59
N THR A 99 20.26 -20.48 -4.73
CA THR A 99 21.25 -19.83 -5.57
C THR A 99 21.67 -18.50 -4.96
N ASN A 100 22.95 -18.26 -4.90
CA ASN A 100 23.45 -16.94 -4.59
C ASN A 100 22.81 -15.94 -5.54
N MET A 101 22.38 -14.80 -5.01
CA MET A 101 21.78 -13.71 -5.80
C MET A 101 22.80 -13.27 -6.86
N ASP A 102 22.69 -13.81 -8.06
CA ASP A 102 23.50 -13.41 -9.19
C ASP A 102 22.94 -12.17 -9.88
N GLU A 103 23.69 -11.57 -10.77
CA GLU A 103 23.31 -10.38 -11.51
C GLU A 103 22.04 -10.62 -12.37
N LYS A 104 21.86 -11.83 -12.89
CA LYS A 104 20.71 -12.21 -13.69
C LYS A 104 19.45 -12.30 -12.86
N ALA A 105 19.50 -12.93 -11.69
CA ALA A 105 18.40 -13.02 -10.74
C ALA A 105 18.01 -11.62 -10.25
N ASN A 106 18.98 -10.79 -9.90
CA ASN A 106 18.73 -9.42 -9.50
C ASN A 106 18.08 -8.59 -10.61
N SER A 107 18.58 -8.69 -11.85
CA SER A 107 18.01 -7.99 -13.00
C SER A 107 16.58 -8.43 -13.28
N TYR A 108 16.25 -9.71 -13.10
CA TYR A 108 14.90 -10.22 -13.22
C TYR A 108 13.96 -9.62 -12.17
N ILE A 109 14.37 -9.62 -10.88
CA ILE A 109 13.58 -9.03 -9.80
C ILE A 109 13.35 -7.54 -10.05
N VAL A 110 14.40 -6.80 -10.38
CA VAL A 110 14.32 -5.35 -10.64
C VAL A 110 13.32 -5.05 -11.75
N LYS A 111 13.35 -5.83 -12.84
CA LYS A 111 12.38 -5.69 -13.93
C LYS A 111 10.96 -5.98 -13.46
N GLN A 112 10.75 -7.08 -12.74
CA GLN A 112 9.43 -7.47 -12.24
C GLN A 112 8.87 -6.44 -11.27
N VAL A 113 9.67 -5.94 -10.34
CA VAL A 113 9.28 -4.89 -9.39
C VAL A 113 8.85 -3.62 -10.11
N ARG A 114 9.62 -3.19 -11.12
CA ARG A 114 9.25 -2.01 -11.93
C ARG A 114 7.91 -2.21 -12.62
N ASP A 115 7.81 -3.29 -13.42
CA ASP A 115 6.64 -3.56 -14.24
C ASP A 115 5.35 -3.64 -13.39
N ASP A 116 5.43 -4.24 -12.21
CA ASP A 116 4.27 -4.40 -11.33
C ASP A 116 3.96 -3.14 -10.54
N ALA A 117 4.96 -2.36 -10.10
CA ALA A 117 4.74 -1.08 -9.44
C ALA A 117 4.09 -0.07 -10.41
N GLU A 118 4.56 0.02 -11.67
CA GLU A 118 3.97 0.89 -12.68
C GLU A 118 2.52 0.49 -13.01
N LYS A 119 2.24 -0.81 -13.18
CA LYS A 119 0.88 -1.31 -13.40
C LYS A 119 -0.04 -0.99 -12.23
N PHE A 120 0.47 -1.11 -11.00
CA PHE A 120 -0.28 -0.78 -9.81
C PHE A 120 -0.57 0.72 -9.73
N ALA A 121 0.42 1.58 -9.97
CA ALA A 121 0.24 3.03 -9.98
C ALA A 121 -0.88 3.48 -10.94
N VAL A 122 -0.97 2.87 -12.11
CA VAL A 122 -2.07 3.16 -13.06
C VAL A 122 -3.43 2.74 -12.51
N LYS A 123 -3.52 1.58 -11.85
CA LYS A 123 -4.79 1.03 -11.35
C LYS A 123 -5.28 1.73 -10.09
N SER A 124 -4.37 2.23 -9.25
CA SER A 124 -4.67 2.84 -7.96
C SER A 124 -5.12 4.28 -8.06
N LYS A 125 -4.84 4.98 -9.17
CA LYS A 125 -5.16 6.41 -9.38
C LYS A 125 -6.62 6.78 -9.12
N GLU A 126 -7.56 5.90 -9.50
CA GLU A 126 -8.99 6.21 -9.41
C GLU A 126 -9.61 5.86 -8.05
N SER A 127 -9.03 4.91 -7.31
CA SER A 127 -9.65 4.34 -6.10
C SER A 127 -8.77 4.38 -4.86
N GLY A 128 -7.58 4.93 -4.99
CA GLY A 128 -6.58 4.88 -3.95
C GLY A 128 -5.92 3.50 -3.82
N GLY A 129 -4.62 3.50 -3.59
CA GLY A 129 -3.82 2.30 -3.45
C GLY A 129 -3.43 2.03 -2.01
N CYS A 130 -3.26 0.75 -1.69
CA CYS A 130 -2.69 0.29 -0.46
C CYS A 130 -1.42 -0.51 -0.75
N PHE A 131 -0.45 -0.42 0.14
CA PHE A 131 0.77 -1.19 0.05
C PHE A 131 0.89 -2.11 1.27
N THR A 132 1.30 -3.34 1.03
CA THR A 132 1.79 -4.25 2.05
C THR A 132 2.92 -5.09 1.47
N GLY A 133 3.78 -5.62 2.33
CA GLY A 133 4.83 -6.47 1.83
C GLY A 133 5.76 -6.99 2.91
N MET A 134 6.36 -8.14 2.60
CA MET A 134 7.41 -8.78 3.38
C MET A 134 8.54 -9.15 2.42
N ALA A 135 9.20 -8.13 1.89
CA ALA A 135 10.27 -8.28 0.93
C ALA A 135 11.58 -7.64 1.43
N PRO A 136 12.72 -8.00 0.86
CA PRO A 136 13.98 -7.34 1.18
C PRO A 136 13.91 -5.84 0.93
N ILE A 137 14.48 -5.07 1.85
CA ILE A 137 14.43 -3.60 1.87
C ILE A 137 14.81 -2.95 0.53
N PRO A 138 15.90 -3.37 -0.15
CA PRO A 138 16.31 -2.75 -1.41
C PRO A 138 15.20 -2.75 -2.47
N TYR A 139 14.49 -3.87 -2.61
CA TYR A 139 13.41 -4.00 -3.60
C TYR A 139 12.16 -3.24 -3.19
N THR A 140 11.88 -3.14 -1.89
CA THR A 140 10.77 -2.32 -1.37
C THR A 140 11.03 -0.83 -1.64
N ILE A 141 12.25 -0.35 -1.39
CA ILE A 141 12.64 1.02 -1.70
C ILE A 141 12.55 1.26 -3.21
N PHE A 142 13.05 0.33 -4.02
CA PHE A 142 12.99 0.43 -5.47
C PHE A 142 11.55 0.48 -5.98
N ALA A 143 10.64 -0.35 -5.47
CA ALA A 143 9.21 -0.25 -5.77
C ALA A 143 8.66 1.16 -5.46
N GLY A 144 9.06 1.73 -4.32
CA GLY A 144 8.66 3.07 -3.89
C GLY A 144 9.06 4.18 -4.86
N THR A 145 10.10 4.00 -5.67
CA THR A 145 10.52 5.01 -6.67
C THR A 145 9.51 5.18 -7.82
N PHE A 146 8.66 4.17 -8.06
CA PHE A 146 7.61 4.19 -9.09
C PHE A 146 6.23 4.55 -8.54
N LEU A 147 6.07 4.57 -7.21
CA LEU A 147 4.83 4.85 -6.53
C LEU A 147 4.85 6.28 -5.99
N GLY A 148 4.00 7.16 -6.54
CA GLY A 148 3.81 8.50 -6.02
C GLY A 148 3.00 8.51 -4.71
N GLU A 149 3.03 9.63 -3.98
CA GLU A 149 2.22 9.80 -2.76
C GLU A 149 0.70 9.67 -3.01
N ALA A 150 0.26 9.97 -4.23
CA ALA A 150 -1.13 9.84 -4.64
C ALA A 150 -1.54 8.39 -4.95
N ASP A 151 -0.57 7.53 -5.30
CA ASP A 151 -0.84 6.16 -5.70
C ASP A 151 -1.01 5.24 -4.50
N VAL A 152 -0.34 5.55 -3.37
CA VAL A 152 -0.43 4.78 -2.12
C VAL A 152 -0.82 5.71 -0.98
N ASN A 153 -2.03 5.53 -0.48
CA ASN A 153 -2.57 6.33 0.62
C ASN A 153 -2.68 5.57 1.94
N ARG A 154 -2.62 4.25 1.91
CA ARG A 154 -2.68 3.38 3.08
C ARG A 154 -1.56 2.34 3.04
N TYR A 155 -0.95 2.10 4.18
CA TYR A 155 0.11 1.12 4.36
C TYR A 155 -0.32 0.09 5.39
N PHE A 156 -0.23 -1.19 5.04
CA PHE A 156 -0.56 -2.29 5.93
C PHE A 156 0.71 -3.05 6.29
N GLU A 157 0.86 -3.38 7.54
CA GLU A 157 1.99 -4.14 8.05
C GLU A 157 1.51 -5.41 8.74
N PHE A 158 2.31 -6.46 8.61
CA PHE A 158 2.06 -7.74 9.23
C PHE A 158 2.90 -7.87 10.51
N ASN A 159 2.23 -7.96 11.66
CA ASN A 159 2.89 -8.18 12.94
C ASN A 159 3.17 -9.67 13.15
N ARG A 160 4.45 -10.03 13.16
CA ARG A 160 4.89 -11.43 13.37
C ARG A 160 4.83 -11.83 14.83
N ASN A 161 5.03 -10.90 15.73
CA ASN A 161 5.29 -11.15 17.14
C ASN A 161 4.01 -11.17 17.97
N ASP A 162 2.93 -10.59 17.46
CA ASP A 162 1.68 -10.42 18.18
C ASP A 162 0.51 -11.00 17.39
N GLY A 163 0.35 -12.32 17.49
CA GLY A 163 -0.81 -13.03 16.98
C GLY A 163 -0.96 -13.13 15.46
N GLU A 164 0.10 -12.86 14.70
CA GLU A 164 0.05 -12.88 13.23
C GLU A 164 -1.11 -12.04 12.67
N THR A 165 -1.19 -10.77 13.03
CA THR A 165 -2.25 -9.85 12.66
C THR A 165 -1.76 -8.79 11.69
N TYR A 166 -2.68 -8.30 10.84
CA TYR A 166 -2.42 -7.11 10.03
C TYR A 166 -2.88 -5.85 10.77
N TYR A 167 -2.13 -4.77 10.60
CA TYR A 167 -2.54 -3.45 11.07
C TYR A 167 -2.18 -2.35 10.09
N GLU A 168 -2.92 -1.25 10.16
CA GLU A 168 -2.68 -0.10 9.30
C GLU A 168 -1.69 0.87 9.96
N LEU A 169 -0.64 1.23 9.22
CA LEU A 169 0.28 2.29 9.60
C LEU A 169 -0.42 3.64 9.46
N LYS A 170 -0.87 4.17 10.57
CA LYS A 170 -1.53 5.48 10.58
C LYS A 170 -0.49 6.60 10.45
N LYS A 171 -0.71 7.50 9.49
CA LYS A 171 0.05 8.77 9.44
C LYS A 171 -0.14 9.49 10.78
N LYS A 172 0.92 9.64 11.56
CA LYS A 172 0.85 10.41 12.82
C LYS A 172 0.52 11.86 12.48
N ARG A 173 -0.45 12.44 13.21
CA ARG A 173 -0.75 13.88 13.10
C ARG A 173 0.53 14.68 13.39
N ILE A 174 0.70 15.82 12.72
CA ILE A 174 1.88 16.70 12.80
C ILE A 174 2.31 16.98 14.25
N PHE A 175 1.34 17.13 15.15
CA PHE A 175 1.57 17.35 16.59
C PHE A 175 1.97 16.10 17.40
N GLN A 176 1.93 14.90 16.80
CA GLN A 176 2.32 13.63 17.44
C GLN A 176 3.64 13.08 16.87
N ARG A 177 4.38 13.89 16.13
CA ARG A 177 5.73 13.49 15.70
C ARG A 177 6.57 13.30 16.96
N ARG A 178 6.79 12.04 17.35
CA ARG A 178 7.89 11.73 18.25
C ARG A 178 9.15 12.28 17.58
N LYS A 179 9.92 13.10 18.30
CA LYS A 179 11.31 13.33 17.91
C LYS A 179 11.95 11.94 17.87
N TRP A 180 12.31 11.50 16.70
CA TRP A 180 13.16 10.31 16.59
C TRP A 180 14.48 10.70 17.24
N LYS A 181 15.02 9.83 18.08
CA LYS A 181 16.39 10.00 18.54
C LYS A 181 17.28 9.93 17.32
N ASP A 182 18.24 10.83 17.24
CA ASP A 182 19.21 10.80 16.16
C ASP A 182 20.07 9.52 16.29
N LEU A 183 20.51 9.00 15.16
CA LEU A 183 21.45 7.89 15.15
C LEU A 183 22.81 8.41 15.62
N GLU A 184 23.44 7.67 16.51
CA GLU A 184 24.77 7.99 17.02
C GLU A 184 25.78 6.92 16.57
N ILE A 185 27.01 7.35 16.36
CA ILE A 185 28.11 6.40 16.15
C ILE A 185 28.43 5.77 17.50
N ILE A 186 28.14 4.48 17.61
CA ILE A 186 28.38 3.71 18.84
C ILE A 186 29.86 3.32 18.93
N ASN A 187 30.42 2.88 17.80
CA ASN A 187 31.83 2.49 17.68
C ASN A 187 32.30 2.76 16.26
N CYS A 188 33.57 3.19 16.14
CA CYS A 188 34.18 3.43 14.86
C CYS A 188 35.60 2.76 14.92
N GLU A 189 35.69 1.62 14.29
CA GLU A 189 36.93 0.85 14.14
C GLU A 189 37.53 1.02 12.74
N ALA A 190 37.20 2.12 12.08
CA ALA A 190 37.71 2.40 10.73
C ALA A 190 39.02 3.18 10.80
N SER A 191 39.99 2.73 10.04
CA SER A 191 41.27 3.44 9.83
C SER A 191 41.09 4.61 8.87
N GLU A 192 41.91 5.66 9.02
CA GLU A 192 41.85 6.83 8.14
C GLU A 192 42.11 6.51 6.65
N ASN A 193 42.79 5.37 6.40
CA ASN A 193 43.14 4.93 5.05
C ASN A 193 42.26 3.79 4.52
N ALA A 194 41.13 3.50 5.20
CA ALA A 194 40.19 2.48 4.76
C ALA A 194 39.59 2.84 3.41
N THR A 195 39.74 1.98 2.43
CA THR A 195 39.10 2.12 1.12
C THR A 195 37.69 1.57 1.09
N GLU A 196 37.39 0.65 2.00
CA GLU A 196 36.10 0.02 2.19
C GLU A 196 35.78 -0.11 3.67
N ILE A 197 34.55 0.19 4.03
CA ILE A 197 34.04 0.07 5.40
C ILE A 197 32.71 -0.66 5.44
N VAL A 198 32.47 -1.38 6.51
CA VAL A 198 31.16 -1.98 6.81
C VAL A 198 30.40 -1.05 7.74
N LEU A 199 29.25 -0.57 7.29
CA LEU A 199 28.36 0.24 8.10
C LEU A 199 27.29 -0.66 8.75
N ALA A 200 27.43 -0.95 10.04
CA ALA A 200 26.50 -1.75 10.82
C ALA A 200 25.46 -0.84 11.50
N ILE A 201 24.21 -0.87 11.02
CA ILE A 201 23.13 0.00 11.50
C ILE A 201 22.19 -0.79 12.41
N SER A 202 22.17 -0.44 13.70
CA SER A 202 21.34 -1.05 14.75
C SER A 202 20.18 -0.12 15.12
N ILE A 203 18.97 -0.41 14.61
CA ILE A 203 17.76 0.38 14.90
C ILE A 203 16.80 -0.40 15.79
N THR A 204 16.41 -1.60 15.39
CA THR A 204 15.48 -2.46 16.14
C THR A 204 16.15 -3.63 16.81
N HIS A 205 17.25 -4.11 16.21
CA HIS A 205 18.10 -5.18 16.74
C HIS A 205 19.55 -4.76 16.66
N ASN A 206 20.32 -5.18 17.62
CA ASN A 206 21.75 -4.96 17.59
C ASN A 206 22.38 -5.88 16.53
N VAL A 207 23.21 -5.31 15.67
CA VAL A 207 24.05 -6.08 14.76
C VAL A 207 25.21 -6.66 15.57
N MET A 208 25.24 -7.98 15.70
CA MET A 208 26.27 -8.70 16.47
C MET A 208 27.47 -9.00 15.59
N ASP A 209 28.60 -9.30 16.20
CA ASP A 209 29.83 -9.67 15.46
C ASP A 209 29.62 -10.92 14.60
N ALA A 210 28.78 -11.85 15.06
CA ALA A 210 28.43 -13.03 14.30
C ALA A 210 27.74 -12.70 12.98
N ASP A 211 26.94 -11.62 12.93
CA ASP A 211 26.27 -11.16 11.71
C ASP A 211 27.25 -10.56 10.70
N LEU A 212 28.41 -10.11 11.19
CA LEU A 212 29.44 -9.49 10.38
C LEU A 212 30.53 -10.48 9.93
N GLY A 213 30.39 -11.77 10.24
CA GLY A 213 31.43 -12.78 9.95
C GLY A 213 31.83 -12.86 8.48
N GLN A 214 30.93 -12.59 7.55
CA GLN A 214 31.26 -12.53 6.12
C GLN A 214 32.14 -11.33 5.71
N PHE A 215 32.24 -10.32 6.57
CA PHE A 215 33.06 -9.12 6.39
C PHE A 215 34.30 -9.12 7.26
N ALA A 216 34.76 -10.31 7.71
CA ALA A 216 35.92 -10.44 8.58
C ALA A 216 37.16 -9.80 7.95
N GLY A 217 37.80 -8.91 8.69
CA GLY A 217 38.99 -8.16 8.24
C GLY A 217 38.67 -6.81 7.57
N MET A 218 37.42 -6.44 7.43
CA MET A 218 37.04 -5.10 7.01
C MET A 218 36.83 -4.17 8.21
N ASP A 219 37.08 -2.90 8.01
CA ASP A 219 36.85 -1.88 9.03
C ASP A 219 35.35 -1.69 9.25
N VAL A 220 34.88 -1.55 10.50
CA VAL A 220 33.46 -1.50 10.87
C VAL A 220 33.15 -0.20 11.57
N VAL A 221 32.10 0.46 11.07
CA VAL A 221 31.46 1.59 11.75
C VAL A 221 30.08 1.15 12.25
N ARG A 222 29.85 1.24 13.56
CA ARG A 222 28.58 0.88 14.18
C ARG A 222 27.78 2.13 14.51
N VAL A 223 26.57 2.16 14.00
CA VAL A 223 25.61 3.26 14.21
C VAL A 223 24.34 2.68 14.81
N GLY A 224 23.78 3.37 15.78
CA GLY A 224 22.56 2.90 16.42
C GLY A 224 21.79 4.02 17.12
N LEU A 225 20.67 3.65 17.72
CA LEU A 225 19.94 4.55 18.58
C LEU A 225 20.63 4.63 19.94
N PRO A 226 20.75 5.83 20.56
CA PRO A 226 21.31 5.97 21.89
C PRO A 226 20.54 5.11 22.89
N ALA A 227 21.24 4.52 23.84
CA ALA A 227 20.62 3.76 24.92
C ALA A 227 19.57 4.62 25.63
N PRO A 228 18.47 4.01 26.11
CA PRO A 228 17.39 4.71 26.79
C PRO A 228 17.82 5.35 28.13
#